data_8142985de6ad0f6e809313eb9541d827
#
_entry.id   8142985de6ad0f6e809313eb9541d827
#
_cell.length_a   1.000
_cell.length_b   1.000
_cell.length_c   1.000
_cell.angle_alpha   90.00
_cell.angle_beta   90.00
_cell.angle_gamma   90.00
#
_symmetry.space_group_name_H-M   'P 1'
#
loop_
_entity.id
_entity.type
_entity.pdbx_description
1 polymer ?
#
loop_
_entity_poly.entity_id
_entity_poly.type
_entity_poly.pdbx_seq_one_letter_code
_entity_poly.pdbx_strand_id
1 'polypeptide(L)'
;MRPQANTSSKLARLKGSIRGVEKKALPHLLCVTNLMVHGVEVPTVRHGNTLARPLRDYGPKDQVDVIVTNPPFGGMEEDGIENNFPSEFRTRETADLFLVLVMELLKDGGRAAIVLPDGTLFGEGIKTRIKRKLLEECNLHTIVRLPKGVFAPYTTIKTNILFFTKGEPTKDLWFYEHPYPDGYKSYSKTKPLRIEEFEPEKAWWHKREENERAWKVTGEDIAAGGYNLDIANPNVVDDGHEDPDVLLARYAQATAEVESARESLRASLARALLHE
;
A
#
# COMPACT_ATOMS: atom_id res chain seq x y z
N MET A 1 2.49 -21.91 3.46
CA MET A 1 3.81 -22.49 3.07
C MET A 1 4.14 -23.82 3.78
N ARG A 2 3.95 -23.96 5.12
CA ARG A 2 4.24 -25.22 5.84
C ARG A 2 3.53 -26.48 5.30
N PRO A 3 2.26 -26.47 4.85
CA PRO A 3 1.60 -27.67 4.35
C PRO A 3 2.26 -28.31 3.13
N GLN A 4 2.98 -27.53 2.33
CA GLN A 4 3.69 -28.01 1.14
C GLN A 4 5.12 -28.52 1.43
N ALA A 5 5.69 -28.15 2.56
CA ALA A 5 7.01 -28.57 3.03
C ALA A 5 6.89 -29.75 3.99
N ASN A 6 6.45 -30.89 3.46
CA ASN A 6 6.11 -32.12 4.22
C ASN A 6 7.28 -33.06 4.49
N THR A 7 8.50 -32.71 4.09
CA THR A 7 9.73 -33.47 4.37
C THR A 7 10.77 -32.59 5.06
N SER A 8 11.66 -33.19 5.86
CA SER A 8 12.74 -32.47 6.55
C SER A 8 13.60 -31.64 5.60
N SER A 9 13.91 -32.19 4.40
CA SER A 9 14.68 -31.48 3.36
C SER A 9 13.94 -30.27 2.81
N LYS A 10 12.65 -30.39 2.49
CA LYS A 10 11.81 -29.26 2.02
C LYS A 10 11.66 -28.19 3.10
N LEU A 11 11.53 -28.61 4.35
CA LEU A 11 11.42 -27.68 5.49
C LEU A 11 12.73 -26.92 5.71
N ALA A 12 13.88 -27.59 5.65
CA ALA A 12 15.19 -26.95 5.75
C ALA A 12 15.41 -25.95 4.61
N ARG A 13 15.05 -26.32 3.37
CA ARG A 13 15.11 -25.41 2.22
C ARG A 13 14.21 -24.19 2.39
N LEU A 14 12.98 -24.38 2.86
CA LEU A 14 12.05 -23.26 3.15
C LEU A 14 12.64 -22.30 4.19
N LYS A 15 13.17 -22.83 5.29
CA LYS A 15 13.79 -22.02 6.35
C LYS A 15 14.99 -21.20 5.84
N GLY A 16 15.83 -21.79 4.99
CA GLY A 16 16.99 -21.12 4.39
C GLY A 16 16.65 -20.15 3.24
N SER A 17 15.41 -20.15 2.74
CA SER A 17 15.00 -19.28 1.64
C SER A 17 14.50 -17.90 2.09
N ILE A 18 14.25 -17.69 3.39
CA ILE A 18 13.73 -16.44 3.94
C ILE A 18 14.89 -15.46 4.15
N ARG A 19 14.84 -14.31 3.49
CA ARG A 19 15.83 -13.23 3.60
C ARG A 19 15.15 -11.91 3.88
N GLY A 20 15.81 -11.00 4.57
CA GLY A 20 15.30 -9.67 4.84
C GLY A 20 16.38 -8.68 5.27
N VAL A 21 16.01 -7.40 5.22
CA VAL A 21 16.80 -6.30 5.79
C VAL A 21 15.83 -5.39 6.52
N GLU A 22 16.15 -5.04 7.76
CA GLU A 22 15.34 -4.12 8.57
C GLU A 22 16.21 -3.01 9.15
N LYS A 23 15.79 -1.76 8.94
CA LYS A 23 16.55 -0.56 9.33
C LYS A 23 16.50 -0.30 10.83
N LYS A 24 15.34 -0.54 11.47
CA LYS A 24 15.12 -0.22 12.87
C LYS A 24 15.48 -1.39 13.80
N ALA A 25 16.24 -1.12 14.84
CA ALA A 25 16.77 -2.14 15.75
C ALA A 25 15.67 -2.99 16.42
N LEU A 26 14.61 -2.35 16.96
CA LEU A 26 13.53 -3.08 17.62
C LEU A 26 12.71 -3.95 16.65
N PRO A 27 12.21 -3.46 15.52
CA PRO A 27 11.58 -4.31 14.50
C PRO A 27 12.49 -5.43 14.00
N HIS A 28 13.79 -5.19 13.81
CA HIS A 28 14.75 -6.23 13.46
C HIS A 28 14.80 -7.33 14.52
N LEU A 29 14.94 -6.96 15.80
CA LEU A 29 14.97 -7.90 16.90
C LEU A 29 13.68 -8.73 16.96
N LEU A 30 12.51 -8.07 16.85
CA LEU A 30 11.21 -8.74 16.84
C LEU A 30 11.06 -9.71 15.66
N CYS A 31 11.51 -9.31 14.47
CA CYS A 31 11.49 -10.15 13.27
C CYS A 31 12.35 -11.41 13.45
N VAL A 32 13.60 -11.25 13.90
CA VAL A 32 14.53 -12.35 14.15
C VAL A 32 13.95 -13.30 15.20
N THR A 33 13.49 -12.77 16.33
CA THR A 33 12.89 -13.57 17.42
C THR A 33 11.67 -14.33 16.93
N ASN A 34 10.78 -13.68 16.18
CA ASN A 34 9.59 -14.32 15.62
C ASN A 34 9.96 -15.48 14.67
N LEU A 35 10.94 -15.30 13.79
CA LEU A 35 11.42 -16.38 12.92
C LEU A 35 12.00 -17.55 13.73
N MET A 36 12.76 -17.28 14.79
CA MET A 36 13.32 -18.32 15.66
C MET A 36 12.22 -19.12 16.38
N VAL A 37 11.23 -18.43 16.97
CA VAL A 37 10.06 -19.07 17.59
C VAL A 37 9.29 -19.96 16.60
N HIS A 38 9.27 -19.57 15.31
CA HIS A 38 8.67 -20.36 14.25
C HIS A 38 9.61 -21.43 13.66
N GLY A 39 10.77 -21.68 14.30
CA GLY A 39 11.69 -22.77 13.99
C GLY A 39 12.67 -22.46 12.87
N VAL A 40 12.94 -21.20 12.54
CA VAL A 40 14.08 -20.79 11.73
C VAL A 40 15.26 -20.56 12.66
N GLU A 41 16.16 -21.53 12.80
CA GLU A 41 17.24 -21.51 13.78
C GLU A 41 18.24 -20.36 13.53
N VAL A 42 18.53 -20.07 12.28
CA VAL A 42 19.43 -18.99 11.84
C VAL A 42 18.69 -18.11 10.84
N PRO A 43 17.97 -17.07 11.32
CA PRO A 43 17.28 -16.12 10.45
C PRO A 43 18.27 -15.30 9.60
N THR A 44 18.05 -15.23 8.30
CA THR A 44 18.85 -14.43 7.38
C THR A 44 18.22 -13.04 7.21
N VAL A 45 18.04 -12.32 8.32
CA VAL A 45 17.56 -10.94 8.35
C VAL A 45 18.68 -10.05 8.86
N ARG A 46 19.16 -9.13 8.02
CA ARG A 46 20.25 -8.20 8.37
C ARG A 46 19.69 -6.91 8.95
N HIS A 47 20.37 -6.36 9.94
CA HIS A 47 20.10 -5.01 10.42
C HIS A 47 20.81 -3.99 9.51
N GLY A 48 20.06 -3.04 8.96
CA GLY A 48 20.60 -1.99 8.11
C GLY A 48 19.57 -1.37 7.18
N ASN A 49 19.96 -0.30 6.47
CA ASN A 49 19.13 0.34 5.47
C ASN A 49 19.35 -0.36 4.11
N THR A 50 18.29 -0.97 3.57
CA THR A 50 18.37 -1.67 2.27
C THR A 50 18.61 -0.71 1.09
N LEU A 51 18.18 0.56 1.22
CA LEU A 51 18.38 1.60 0.21
C LEU A 51 19.78 2.22 0.22
N ALA A 52 20.57 1.95 1.26
CA ALA A 52 21.94 2.47 1.37
C ALA A 52 22.94 1.77 0.43
N ARG A 53 22.60 0.60 -0.10
CA ARG A 53 23.43 -0.08 -1.09
C ARG A 53 23.09 0.42 -2.49
N PRO A 54 24.08 0.86 -3.30
CA PRO A 54 23.85 1.28 -4.68
C PRO A 54 23.15 0.19 -5.51
N LEU A 55 22.16 0.60 -6.29
CA LEU A 55 21.35 -0.34 -7.10
C LEU A 55 22.23 -1.14 -8.08
N ARG A 56 23.28 -0.53 -8.64
CA ARG A 56 24.27 -1.16 -9.53
C ARG A 56 25.08 -2.29 -8.89
N ASP A 57 25.14 -2.35 -7.56
CA ASP A 57 25.90 -3.36 -6.83
C ASP A 57 25.08 -4.63 -6.55
N TYR A 58 23.79 -4.60 -6.89
CA TYR A 58 22.96 -5.79 -6.89
C TYR A 58 23.17 -6.58 -8.18
N GLY A 59 23.24 -7.89 -8.05
CA GLY A 59 23.44 -8.78 -9.19
C GLY A 59 22.58 -10.04 -9.08
N PRO A 60 22.75 -11.01 -9.99
CA PRO A 60 21.96 -12.25 -10.03
C PRO A 60 21.91 -13.03 -8.71
N LYS A 61 22.96 -12.92 -7.87
CA LYS A 61 23.02 -13.58 -6.56
C LYS A 61 22.09 -12.97 -5.52
N ASP A 62 21.72 -11.70 -5.72
CA ASP A 62 20.84 -10.95 -4.82
C ASP A 62 19.37 -11.16 -5.20
N GLN A 63 19.10 -11.57 -6.44
CA GLN A 63 17.75 -11.76 -6.97
C GLN A 63 17.04 -12.91 -6.29
N VAL A 64 15.73 -12.73 -6.11
CA VAL A 64 14.83 -13.68 -5.43
C VAL A 64 13.58 -13.96 -6.26
N ASP A 65 12.91 -15.06 -5.93
CA ASP A 65 11.72 -15.50 -6.65
C ASP A 65 10.44 -14.80 -6.15
N VAL A 66 10.43 -14.35 -4.90
CA VAL A 66 9.25 -13.71 -4.29
C VAL A 66 9.68 -12.59 -3.35
N ILE A 67 9.03 -11.44 -3.47
CA ILE A 67 9.18 -10.31 -2.54
C ILE A 67 7.79 -9.95 -1.98
N VAL A 68 7.70 -9.88 -0.65
CA VAL A 68 6.52 -9.35 0.06
C VAL A 68 7.03 -8.28 1.01
N THR A 69 6.60 -7.04 0.82
CA THR A 69 7.11 -5.92 1.62
C THR A 69 6.07 -4.82 1.85
N ASN A 70 6.20 -4.17 2.98
CA ASN A 70 5.43 -2.99 3.36
C ASN A 70 6.43 -1.88 3.74
N PRO A 71 6.94 -1.12 2.75
CA PRO A 71 7.87 -0.04 3.02
C PRO A 71 7.20 1.11 3.79
N PRO A 72 7.99 1.99 4.44
CA PRO A 72 7.44 3.17 5.12
C PRO A 72 6.66 4.08 4.16
N PHE A 73 5.48 4.56 4.60
CA PHE A 73 4.65 5.48 3.83
C PHE A 73 5.02 6.93 4.11
N GLY A 74 5.19 7.74 3.06
CA GLY A 74 5.45 9.17 3.18
C GLY A 74 6.78 9.54 3.89
N GLY A 75 7.66 8.57 4.09
CA GLY A 75 9.00 8.79 4.60
C GLY A 75 9.92 9.39 3.53
N MET A 76 10.83 10.27 3.99
CA MET A 76 11.95 10.72 3.17
C MET A 76 13.23 10.07 3.66
N GLU A 77 14.06 9.58 2.74
CA GLU A 77 15.36 9.04 3.09
C GLU A 77 16.36 10.14 3.42
N GLU A 78 17.43 9.76 4.09
CA GLU A 78 18.57 10.61 4.40
C GLU A 78 19.22 11.14 3.11
N ASP A 79 19.81 12.32 3.18
CA ASP A 79 20.49 12.95 2.04
C ASP A 79 21.59 12.02 1.49
N GLY A 80 21.60 11.89 0.17
CA GLY A 80 22.57 11.07 -0.53
C GLY A 80 22.12 9.64 -0.84
N ILE A 81 21.08 9.11 -0.18
CA ILE A 81 20.55 7.78 -0.48
C ILE A 81 20.01 7.71 -1.91
N GLU A 82 19.42 8.78 -2.41
CA GLU A 82 18.91 8.88 -3.80
C GLU A 82 20.01 8.69 -4.84
N ASN A 83 21.28 8.96 -4.49
CA ASN A 83 22.43 8.77 -5.39
C ASN A 83 22.75 7.29 -5.66
N ASN A 84 22.22 6.39 -4.85
CA ASN A 84 22.33 4.95 -5.05
C ASN A 84 21.45 4.44 -6.22
N PHE A 85 20.60 5.31 -6.76
CA PHE A 85 19.67 4.98 -7.83
C PHE A 85 20.03 5.71 -9.15
N PRO A 86 19.65 5.17 -10.31
CA PRO A 86 19.77 5.85 -11.59
C PRO A 86 19.15 7.25 -11.57
N SER A 87 19.74 8.19 -12.29
CA SER A 87 19.33 9.62 -12.29
C SER A 87 17.85 9.83 -12.58
N GLU A 88 17.27 8.99 -13.44
CA GLU A 88 15.86 9.04 -13.82
C GLU A 88 14.88 8.67 -12.70
N PHE A 89 15.34 7.92 -11.68
CA PHE A 89 14.57 7.47 -10.52
C PHE A 89 14.99 8.11 -9.20
N ARG A 90 15.85 9.13 -9.25
CA ARG A 90 16.33 9.81 -8.04
C ARG A 90 15.21 10.60 -7.40
N THR A 91 14.77 10.13 -6.26
CA THR A 91 13.81 10.77 -5.36
C THR A 91 14.23 10.48 -3.93
N ARG A 92 13.76 11.27 -2.98
CA ARG A 92 13.93 10.98 -1.55
C ARG A 92 12.75 10.23 -0.96
N GLU A 93 11.67 10.04 -1.71
CA GLU A 93 10.51 9.31 -1.24
C GLU A 93 10.80 7.81 -1.10
N THR A 94 10.77 7.33 0.12
CA THR A 94 11.15 5.95 0.48
C THR A 94 10.34 4.91 -0.29
N ALA A 95 9.02 5.08 -0.39
CA ALA A 95 8.14 4.13 -1.07
C ALA A 95 8.49 3.95 -2.55
N ASP A 96 8.83 5.03 -3.23
CA ASP A 96 9.20 5.03 -4.66
C ASP A 96 10.54 4.32 -4.88
N LEU A 97 11.55 4.60 -4.03
CA LEU A 97 12.84 3.92 -4.08
C LEU A 97 12.70 2.41 -3.81
N PHE A 98 11.83 2.03 -2.88
CA PHE A 98 11.53 0.61 -2.65
C PHE A 98 10.89 -0.06 -3.86
N LEU A 99 9.98 0.60 -4.57
CA LEU A 99 9.37 0.03 -5.77
C LEU A 99 10.44 -0.24 -6.85
N VAL A 100 11.36 0.72 -7.08
CA VAL A 100 12.48 0.52 -8.01
C VAL A 100 13.37 -0.64 -7.57
N LEU A 101 13.74 -0.70 -6.29
CA LEU A 101 14.59 -1.77 -5.75
C LEU A 101 13.91 -3.14 -5.88
N VAL A 102 12.62 -3.25 -5.61
CA VAL A 102 11.86 -4.52 -5.73
C VAL A 102 11.89 -5.04 -7.16
N MET A 103 11.69 -4.15 -8.15
CA MET A 103 11.80 -4.54 -9.56
C MET A 103 13.18 -5.11 -9.91
N GLU A 104 14.27 -4.53 -9.38
CA GLU A 104 15.64 -5.01 -9.62
C GLU A 104 15.94 -6.34 -8.92
N LEU A 105 15.43 -6.53 -7.71
CA LEU A 105 15.68 -7.73 -6.91
C LEU A 105 14.86 -8.94 -7.32
N LEU A 106 13.87 -8.78 -8.17
CA LEU A 106 13.12 -9.91 -8.70
C LEU A 106 13.90 -10.59 -9.85
N LYS A 107 13.92 -11.90 -9.86
CA LYS A 107 14.26 -12.69 -11.05
C LYS A 107 13.17 -12.53 -12.11
N ASP A 108 13.49 -12.84 -13.36
CA ASP A 108 12.46 -13.02 -14.38
C ASP A 108 11.50 -14.13 -13.97
N GLY A 109 10.21 -13.89 -14.11
CA GLY A 109 9.13 -14.73 -13.55
C GLY A 109 8.95 -14.61 -12.04
N GLY A 110 9.76 -13.83 -11.34
CA GLY A 110 9.62 -13.54 -9.93
C GLY A 110 8.42 -12.64 -9.65
N ARG A 111 7.82 -12.79 -8.47
CA ARG A 111 6.56 -12.14 -8.08
C ARG A 111 6.74 -11.23 -6.89
N ALA A 112 6.06 -10.10 -6.89
CA ALA A 112 6.01 -9.20 -5.74
C ALA A 112 4.60 -8.90 -5.27
N ALA A 113 4.49 -8.63 -3.97
CA ALA A 113 3.39 -7.93 -3.35
C ALA A 113 3.97 -6.78 -2.51
N ILE A 114 3.63 -5.55 -2.85
CA ILE A 114 4.12 -4.36 -2.17
C ILE A 114 2.96 -3.46 -1.76
N VAL A 115 3.00 -2.95 -0.53
CA VAL A 115 2.03 -1.96 -0.05
C VAL A 115 2.57 -0.57 -0.30
N LEU A 116 1.81 0.24 -1.04
CA LEU A 116 2.20 1.61 -1.39
C LEU A 116 1.08 2.61 -1.08
N PRO A 117 1.43 3.87 -0.72
CA PRO A 117 0.43 4.92 -0.53
C PRO A 117 -0.17 5.39 -1.86
N ASP A 118 -1.39 5.94 -1.82
CA ASP A 118 -2.07 6.50 -3.00
C ASP A 118 -1.18 7.49 -3.78
N GLY A 119 -0.34 8.27 -3.07
CA GLY A 119 0.57 9.23 -3.69
C GLY A 119 1.53 8.64 -4.72
N THR A 120 1.85 7.35 -4.63
CA THR A 120 2.63 6.65 -5.66
C THR A 120 1.81 6.39 -6.91
N LEU A 121 0.50 6.17 -6.79
CA LEU A 121 -0.38 5.83 -7.92
C LEU A 121 -0.67 7.03 -8.83
N PHE A 122 -1.02 8.19 -8.25
CA PHE A 122 -1.39 9.39 -9.02
C PHE A 122 -0.21 10.34 -9.29
N GLY A 123 0.88 10.25 -8.52
CA GLY A 123 2.00 11.19 -8.62
C GLY A 123 2.63 11.25 -10.01
N GLU A 124 3.14 12.42 -10.36
CA GLU A 124 3.74 12.74 -11.66
C GLU A 124 5.27 12.80 -11.60
N GLY A 125 5.91 13.13 -12.72
CA GLY A 125 7.34 13.35 -12.82
C GLY A 125 8.15 12.06 -12.65
N ILE A 126 8.91 11.93 -11.56
CA ILE A 126 9.72 10.74 -11.27
C ILE A 126 8.80 9.52 -11.07
N LYS A 127 7.67 9.69 -10.40
CA LYS A 127 6.67 8.63 -10.19
C LYS A 127 6.12 8.10 -11.51
N THR A 128 5.88 8.97 -12.50
CA THR A 128 5.48 8.55 -13.86
C THR A 128 6.52 7.64 -14.49
N ARG A 129 7.82 7.99 -14.38
CA ARG A 129 8.90 7.15 -14.93
C ARG A 129 8.99 5.78 -14.23
N ILE A 130 8.83 5.76 -12.92
CA ILE A 130 8.82 4.51 -12.13
C ILE A 130 7.63 3.63 -12.53
N LYS A 131 6.43 4.22 -12.67
CA LYS A 131 5.22 3.49 -13.09
C LYS A 131 5.36 2.98 -14.52
N ARG A 132 5.94 3.78 -15.43
CA ARG A 132 6.26 3.32 -16.78
C ARG A 132 7.17 2.10 -16.76
N LYS A 133 8.31 2.16 -16.04
CA LYS A 133 9.21 1.01 -15.87
C LYS A 133 8.47 -0.21 -15.34
N LEU A 134 7.61 -0.02 -14.34
CA LEU A 134 6.82 -1.10 -13.76
C LEU A 134 5.90 -1.76 -14.80
N LEU A 135 5.22 -0.98 -15.64
CA LEU A 135 4.28 -1.52 -16.63
C LEU A 135 5.00 -2.13 -17.84
N GLU A 136 6.18 -1.62 -18.21
CA GLU A 136 6.96 -2.10 -19.35
C GLU A 136 7.77 -3.36 -19.03
N GLU A 137 8.34 -3.48 -17.82
CA GLU A 137 9.21 -4.60 -17.43
C GLU A 137 8.51 -5.66 -16.57
N CYS A 138 7.36 -5.33 -15.99
CA CYS A 138 6.60 -6.21 -15.13
C CYS A 138 5.13 -6.27 -15.55
N ASN A 139 4.53 -7.42 -15.40
CA ASN A 139 3.09 -7.57 -15.47
C ASN A 139 2.46 -7.18 -14.11
N LEU A 140 2.09 -5.90 -13.99
CA LEU A 140 1.28 -5.42 -12.86
C LEU A 140 -0.16 -5.87 -13.09
N HIS A 141 -0.50 -7.03 -12.55
CA HIS A 141 -1.77 -7.69 -12.86
C HIS A 141 -2.89 -7.40 -11.86
N THR A 142 -2.61 -6.82 -10.69
CA THR A 142 -3.65 -6.53 -9.68
C THR A 142 -3.22 -5.41 -8.74
N ILE A 143 -4.11 -4.47 -8.51
CA ILE A 143 -4.05 -3.49 -7.42
C ILE A 143 -5.27 -3.72 -6.52
N VAL A 144 -5.03 -4.03 -5.24
CA VAL A 144 -6.08 -4.04 -4.21
C VAL A 144 -6.04 -2.70 -3.49
N ARG A 145 -7.10 -1.92 -3.61
CA ARG A 145 -7.25 -0.61 -2.97
C ARG A 145 -7.80 -0.80 -1.56
N LEU A 146 -7.02 -0.42 -0.57
CA LEU A 146 -7.42 -0.54 0.84
C LEU A 146 -8.14 0.73 1.31
N PRO A 147 -9.19 0.62 2.12
CA PRO A 147 -9.90 1.77 2.65
C PRO A 147 -9.04 2.53 3.69
N LYS A 148 -9.48 3.73 4.05
CA LYS A 148 -8.77 4.55 5.06
C LYS A 148 -8.68 3.84 6.41
N GLY A 149 -7.57 4.07 7.12
CA GLY A 149 -7.42 3.65 8.51
C GLY A 149 -6.96 2.22 8.73
N VAL A 150 -6.66 1.43 7.69
CA VAL A 150 -6.14 0.05 7.85
C VAL A 150 -4.84 -0.01 8.66
N PHE A 151 -4.08 1.09 8.69
CA PHE A 151 -2.86 1.24 9.49
C PHE A 151 -3.03 2.15 10.73
N ALA A 152 -4.28 2.37 11.17
CA ALA A 152 -4.53 3.10 12.42
C ALA A 152 -3.94 2.34 13.63
N PRO A 153 -3.37 3.03 14.63
CA PRO A 153 -3.32 4.49 14.81
C PRO A 153 -2.13 5.18 14.15
N TYR A 154 -1.26 4.46 13.41
CA TYR A 154 0.02 4.98 12.89
C TYR A 154 -0.16 5.98 11.75
N THR A 155 -1.11 5.72 10.86
CA THR A 155 -1.45 6.60 9.73
C THR A 155 -2.88 6.39 9.27
N THR A 156 -3.47 7.43 8.67
CA THR A 156 -4.78 7.39 8.00
C THR A 156 -4.67 7.44 6.49
N ILE A 157 -3.44 7.44 5.95
CA ILE A 157 -3.18 7.47 4.51
C ILE A 157 -3.82 6.24 3.86
N LYS A 158 -4.51 6.44 2.75
CA LYS A 158 -4.97 5.34 1.90
C LYS A 158 -3.78 4.63 1.29
N THR A 159 -3.86 3.32 1.23
CA THR A 159 -2.80 2.46 0.70
C THR A 159 -3.36 1.43 -0.26
N ASN A 160 -2.48 0.88 -1.06
CA ASN A 160 -2.82 -0.12 -2.07
C ASN A 160 -1.82 -1.26 -1.99
N ILE A 161 -2.26 -2.46 -2.30
CA ILE A 161 -1.37 -3.61 -2.46
C ILE A 161 -1.22 -3.85 -3.96
N LEU A 162 0.00 -3.69 -4.46
CA LEU A 162 0.34 -3.96 -5.85
C LEU A 162 0.90 -5.37 -5.99
N PHE A 163 0.36 -6.14 -6.92
CA PHE A 163 0.83 -7.49 -7.24
C PHE A 163 1.33 -7.52 -8.68
N PHE A 164 2.58 -7.90 -8.86
CA PHE A 164 3.19 -7.98 -10.18
C PHE A 164 4.17 -9.13 -10.33
N THR A 165 4.42 -9.51 -11.59
CA THR A 165 5.41 -10.52 -11.98
C THR A 165 6.40 -9.87 -12.95
N LYS A 166 7.71 -10.02 -12.70
CA LYS A 166 8.76 -9.48 -13.59
C LYS A 166 8.91 -10.31 -14.86
N GLY A 167 9.25 -9.65 -15.97
CA GLY A 167 9.65 -10.28 -17.23
C GLY A 167 8.68 -10.13 -18.38
N GLU A 168 7.47 -9.64 -18.14
CA GLU A 168 6.49 -9.36 -19.18
C GLU A 168 5.81 -8.01 -18.94
N PRO A 169 5.49 -7.25 -20.00
CA PRO A 169 4.78 -6.00 -19.85
C PRO A 169 3.32 -6.23 -19.40
N THR A 170 2.77 -5.23 -18.72
CA THR A 170 1.38 -5.22 -18.29
C THR A 170 0.44 -5.10 -19.50
N LYS A 171 -0.40 -6.11 -19.71
CA LYS A 171 -1.47 -6.09 -20.71
C LYS A 171 -2.79 -5.63 -20.12
N ASP A 172 -3.20 -6.26 -19.04
CA ASP A 172 -4.43 -6.00 -18.32
C ASP A 172 -4.12 -5.81 -16.83
N LEU A 173 -4.66 -4.76 -16.24
CA LEU A 173 -4.57 -4.47 -14.82
C LEU A 173 -5.96 -4.57 -14.19
N TRP A 174 -6.07 -5.43 -13.19
CA TRP A 174 -7.25 -5.55 -12.37
C TRP A 174 -7.15 -4.67 -11.14
N PHE A 175 -8.20 -3.93 -10.85
CA PHE A 175 -8.41 -3.24 -9.59
C PHE A 175 -9.44 -4.00 -8.76
N TYR A 176 -9.26 -3.99 -7.45
CA TYR A 176 -10.22 -4.49 -6.48
C TYR A 176 -10.30 -3.52 -5.30
N GLU A 177 -11.49 -3.00 -5.00
CA GLU A 177 -11.72 -2.17 -3.83
C GLU A 177 -12.12 -3.03 -2.63
N HIS A 178 -11.23 -3.08 -1.64
CA HIS A 178 -11.51 -3.75 -0.37
C HIS A 178 -12.55 -2.96 0.43
N PRO A 179 -13.71 -3.54 0.75
CA PRO A 179 -14.78 -2.83 1.46
C PRO A 179 -14.47 -2.71 2.95
N TYR A 180 -15.13 -1.78 3.62
CA TYR A 180 -15.28 -1.89 5.07
C TYR A 180 -16.24 -3.04 5.42
N PRO A 181 -16.03 -3.75 6.54
CA PRO A 181 -17.03 -4.64 7.10
C PRO A 181 -18.34 -3.91 7.41
N ASP A 182 -19.46 -4.63 7.40
CA ASP A 182 -20.75 -4.06 7.70
C ASP A 182 -20.76 -3.31 9.04
N GLY A 183 -21.27 -2.09 9.02
CA GLY A 183 -21.32 -1.22 10.18
C GLY A 183 -19.99 -0.53 10.56
N TYR A 184 -18.91 -0.73 9.77
CA TYR A 184 -17.66 0.01 9.96
C TYR A 184 -17.66 1.28 9.09
N LYS A 185 -17.33 2.42 9.72
CA LYS A 185 -17.05 3.68 9.00
C LYS A 185 -15.55 3.92 8.83
N SER A 186 -14.73 3.25 9.62
CA SER A 186 -13.27 3.28 9.57
C SER A 186 -12.67 2.17 10.42
N TYR A 187 -11.45 1.77 10.11
CA TYR A 187 -10.62 0.96 11.00
C TYR A 187 -10.03 1.81 12.13
N SER A 188 -9.69 1.14 13.24
CA SER A 188 -9.08 1.78 14.40
C SER A 188 -8.24 0.76 15.18
N LYS A 189 -7.52 1.21 16.22
CA LYS A 189 -6.77 0.30 17.11
C LYS A 189 -7.65 -0.79 17.72
N THR A 190 -8.91 -0.49 18.02
CA THR A 190 -9.86 -1.44 18.64
C THR A 190 -10.69 -2.22 17.61
N LYS A 191 -10.68 -1.77 16.34
CA LYS A 191 -11.33 -2.41 15.21
C LYS A 191 -10.32 -2.52 14.06
N PRO A 192 -9.27 -3.37 14.20
CA PRO A 192 -8.25 -3.52 13.15
C PRO A 192 -8.77 -4.34 11.98
N LEU A 193 -8.14 -4.15 10.82
CA LEU A 193 -8.30 -5.02 9.65
C LEU A 193 -7.94 -6.47 10.02
N ARG A 194 -8.76 -7.43 9.59
CA ARG A 194 -8.58 -8.85 9.85
C ARG A 194 -8.36 -9.61 8.54
N ILE A 195 -7.62 -10.72 8.62
CA ILE A 195 -7.30 -11.53 7.43
C ILE A 195 -8.52 -12.19 6.81
N GLU A 196 -9.55 -12.47 7.61
CA GLU A 196 -10.81 -13.06 7.17
C GLU A 196 -11.59 -12.13 6.23
N GLU A 197 -11.38 -10.83 6.34
CA GLU A 197 -12.03 -9.82 5.50
C GLU A 197 -11.58 -9.91 4.03
N PHE A 198 -10.44 -10.57 3.75
CA PHE A 198 -9.93 -10.83 2.41
C PHE A 198 -10.47 -12.13 1.76
N GLU A 199 -11.41 -12.83 2.37
CA GLU A 199 -11.97 -14.05 1.75
C GLU A 199 -12.67 -13.77 0.41
N PRO A 200 -13.41 -12.65 0.21
CA PRO A 200 -13.98 -12.30 -1.09
C PRO A 200 -12.91 -12.12 -2.18
N GLU A 201 -11.82 -11.41 -1.87
CA GLU A 201 -10.70 -11.22 -2.81
C GLU A 201 -10.00 -12.55 -3.14
N LYS A 202 -9.81 -13.42 -2.14
CA LYS A 202 -9.21 -14.73 -2.36
C LYS A 202 -10.08 -15.61 -3.25
N ALA A 203 -11.39 -15.58 -3.07
CA ALA A 203 -12.34 -16.29 -3.93
C ALA A 203 -12.31 -15.74 -5.36
N TRP A 204 -12.34 -14.43 -5.51
CA TRP A 204 -12.27 -13.73 -6.78
C TRP A 204 -10.93 -13.97 -7.51
N TRP A 205 -9.82 -14.08 -6.79
CA TRP A 205 -8.46 -14.13 -7.34
C TRP A 205 -8.25 -15.17 -8.44
N HIS A 206 -8.86 -16.33 -8.30
CA HIS A 206 -8.71 -17.45 -9.24
C HIS A 206 -9.74 -17.43 -10.37
N LYS A 207 -10.82 -16.66 -10.21
CA LYS A 207 -11.89 -16.49 -11.18
C LYS A 207 -12.26 -15.01 -11.26
N ARG A 208 -11.39 -14.24 -11.89
CA ARG A 208 -11.53 -12.79 -11.98
C ARG A 208 -12.64 -12.41 -12.94
N GLU A 209 -13.65 -11.73 -12.43
CA GLU A 209 -14.78 -11.17 -13.18
C GLU A 209 -14.99 -9.74 -12.70
N GLU A 210 -15.45 -8.87 -13.60
CA GLU A 210 -15.86 -7.51 -13.23
C GLU A 210 -17.12 -7.55 -12.38
N ASN A 211 -17.17 -6.75 -11.33
CA ASN A 211 -18.30 -6.62 -10.43
C ASN A 211 -18.30 -5.22 -9.78
N GLU A 212 -19.17 -4.96 -8.83
CA GLU A 212 -19.29 -3.68 -8.12
C GLU A 212 -17.98 -3.18 -7.49
N ARG A 213 -17.02 -4.08 -7.20
CA ARG A 213 -15.75 -3.81 -6.51
C ARG A 213 -14.51 -4.08 -7.35
N ALA A 214 -14.67 -4.80 -8.45
CA ALA A 214 -13.58 -5.22 -9.30
C ALA A 214 -13.80 -4.77 -10.74
N TRP A 215 -12.77 -4.15 -11.35
CA TRP A 215 -12.79 -3.74 -12.76
C TRP A 215 -11.41 -3.93 -13.38
N LYS A 216 -11.39 -3.93 -14.68
CA LYS A 216 -10.19 -4.13 -15.48
C LYS A 216 -9.90 -2.92 -16.35
N VAL A 217 -8.61 -2.59 -16.49
CA VAL A 217 -8.13 -1.53 -17.38
C VAL A 217 -6.97 -2.08 -18.21
N THR A 218 -6.88 -1.71 -19.48
CA THR A 218 -5.77 -2.15 -20.32
C THR A 218 -4.49 -1.36 -20.04
N GLY A 219 -3.34 -1.99 -20.25
CA GLY A 219 -2.05 -1.30 -20.14
C GLY A 219 -1.91 -0.14 -21.14
N GLU A 220 -2.55 -0.25 -22.31
CA GLU A 220 -2.58 0.81 -23.33
C GLU A 220 -3.34 2.04 -22.84
N ASP A 221 -4.51 1.86 -22.22
CA ASP A 221 -5.30 2.96 -21.65
C ASP A 221 -4.54 3.68 -20.53
N ILE A 222 -3.85 2.90 -19.68
CA ILE A 222 -3.03 3.45 -18.61
C ILE A 222 -1.86 4.26 -19.18
N ALA A 223 -1.20 3.76 -20.22
CA ALA A 223 -0.11 4.48 -20.89
C ALA A 223 -0.61 5.76 -21.57
N ALA A 224 -1.75 5.71 -22.25
CA ALA A 224 -2.42 6.87 -22.84
C ALA A 224 -2.82 7.91 -21.80
N GLY A 225 -3.23 7.46 -20.59
CA GLY A 225 -3.53 8.29 -19.43
C GLY A 225 -2.30 8.78 -18.64
N GLY A 226 -1.09 8.73 -19.24
CA GLY A 226 0.15 9.22 -18.61
C GLY A 226 0.64 8.37 -17.44
N TYR A 227 0.34 7.08 -17.46
CA TYR A 227 0.69 6.12 -16.39
C TYR A 227 0.07 6.45 -15.04
N ASN A 228 -1.09 7.10 -15.03
CA ASN A 228 -1.86 7.28 -13.81
C ASN A 228 -2.51 5.94 -13.40
N LEU A 229 -2.20 5.48 -12.19
CA LEU A 229 -2.77 4.24 -11.62
C LEU A 229 -3.88 4.52 -10.61
N ASP A 230 -4.23 5.78 -10.36
CA ASP A 230 -5.37 6.16 -9.52
C ASP A 230 -6.63 6.28 -10.40
N ILE A 231 -7.10 5.12 -10.84
CA ILE A 231 -8.28 5.01 -11.72
C ILE A 231 -9.50 4.71 -10.84
N ALA A 232 -10.51 5.55 -10.95
CA ALA A 232 -11.76 5.39 -10.20
C ALA A 232 -12.51 4.12 -10.64
N ASN A 233 -13.26 3.54 -9.71
CA ASN A 233 -14.12 2.40 -9.99
C ASN A 233 -15.30 2.85 -10.88
N PRO A 234 -15.41 2.35 -12.11
CA PRO A 234 -16.51 2.73 -13.02
C PRO A 234 -17.87 2.13 -12.61
N ASN A 235 -17.86 1.13 -11.72
CA ASN A 235 -19.06 0.40 -11.31
C ASN A 235 -19.66 0.96 -10.02
N VAL A 236 -19.05 1.99 -9.41
CA VAL A 236 -19.70 2.70 -8.29
C VAL A 236 -20.94 3.38 -8.86
N VAL A 237 -22.08 2.93 -8.42
CA VAL A 237 -23.32 3.69 -8.62
C VAL A 237 -23.09 5.01 -7.87
N ASP A 238 -22.94 6.08 -8.62
CA ASP A 238 -22.94 7.42 -8.06
C ASP A 238 -24.34 7.55 -7.40
N ASP A 239 -24.39 7.40 -6.09
CA ASP A 239 -25.57 7.77 -5.29
C ASP A 239 -25.67 9.28 -5.41
N GLY A 240 -26.18 9.71 -6.58
CA GLY A 240 -26.18 11.02 -7.18
C GLY A 240 -25.97 12.11 -6.15
N HIS A 241 -25.01 12.95 -6.36
CA HIS A 241 -24.82 14.12 -5.52
C HIS A 241 -26.17 14.74 -5.23
N GLU A 242 -26.56 14.83 -3.95
CA GLU A 242 -27.76 15.59 -3.59
C GLU A 242 -27.73 16.92 -4.35
N ASP A 243 -28.88 17.31 -4.87
CA ASP A 243 -29.03 18.55 -5.60
C ASP A 243 -28.20 19.66 -4.90
N PRO A 244 -27.33 20.38 -5.62
CA PRO A 244 -26.47 21.43 -5.03
C PRO A 244 -27.26 22.42 -4.17
N ASP A 245 -28.50 22.72 -4.53
CA ASP A 245 -29.38 23.61 -3.77
C ASP A 245 -29.82 22.98 -2.44
N VAL A 246 -30.04 21.67 -2.41
CA VAL A 246 -30.33 20.91 -1.17
C VAL A 246 -29.09 20.89 -0.25
N LEU A 247 -27.92 20.67 -0.82
CA LEU A 247 -26.65 20.69 -0.07
C LEU A 247 -26.36 22.09 0.51
N LEU A 248 -26.58 23.15 -0.28
CA LEU A 248 -26.44 24.53 0.18
C LEU A 248 -27.43 24.85 1.31
N ALA A 249 -28.67 24.42 1.21
CA ALA A 249 -29.66 24.61 2.27
C ALA A 249 -29.26 23.89 3.56
N ARG A 250 -28.76 22.65 3.48
CA ARG A 250 -28.25 21.91 4.65
C ARG A 250 -27.01 22.56 5.26
N TYR A 251 -26.10 23.06 4.43
CA TYR A 251 -24.93 23.81 4.91
C TYR A 251 -25.34 25.09 5.65
N ALA A 252 -26.28 25.85 5.10
CA ALA A 252 -26.80 27.05 5.75
C ALA A 252 -27.46 26.74 7.10
N GLN A 253 -28.27 25.66 7.15
CA GLN A 253 -28.90 25.20 8.39
C GLN A 253 -27.84 24.79 9.44
N ALA A 254 -26.87 23.99 9.09
CA ALA A 254 -25.81 23.53 9.99
C ALA A 254 -24.97 24.71 10.51
N THR A 255 -24.72 25.71 9.66
CA THR A 255 -24.02 26.95 10.06
C THR A 255 -24.82 27.74 11.07
N ALA A 256 -26.13 27.89 10.87
CA ALA A 256 -27.02 28.57 11.82
C ALA A 256 -27.10 27.86 13.18
N GLU A 257 -27.15 26.53 13.18
CA GLU A 257 -27.10 25.71 14.41
C GLU A 257 -25.80 25.92 15.19
N VAL A 258 -24.65 25.97 14.51
CA VAL A 258 -23.34 26.23 15.13
C VAL A 258 -23.30 27.63 15.75
N GLU A 259 -23.78 28.65 15.06
CA GLU A 259 -23.82 30.01 15.61
C GLU A 259 -24.76 30.10 16.84
N SER A 260 -25.94 29.49 16.78
CA SER A 260 -26.85 29.41 17.92
C SER A 260 -26.22 28.70 19.13
N ALA A 261 -25.51 27.60 18.91
CA ALA A 261 -24.79 26.88 19.97
C ALA A 261 -23.68 27.73 20.57
N ARG A 262 -22.94 28.49 19.74
CA ARG A 262 -21.90 29.44 20.19
C ARG A 262 -22.48 30.56 21.04
N GLU A 263 -23.60 31.14 20.63
CA GLU A 263 -24.28 32.22 21.41
C GLU A 263 -24.78 31.69 22.75
N SER A 264 -25.38 30.50 22.77
CA SER A 264 -25.82 29.81 24.00
C SER A 264 -24.66 29.58 24.95
N LEU A 265 -23.52 29.09 24.43
CA LEU A 265 -22.31 28.88 25.23
C LEU A 265 -21.76 30.20 25.78
N ARG A 266 -21.68 31.25 24.96
CA ARG A 266 -21.26 32.62 25.40
C ARG A 266 -22.15 33.13 26.52
N ALA A 267 -23.47 33.02 26.37
CA ALA A 267 -24.43 33.44 27.39
C ALA A 267 -24.30 32.65 28.70
N SER A 268 -24.01 31.34 28.59
CA SER A 268 -23.78 30.48 29.77
C SER A 268 -22.48 30.85 30.50
N LEU A 269 -21.40 31.09 29.74
CA LEU A 269 -20.13 31.54 30.31
C LEU A 269 -20.24 32.91 30.96
N ALA A 270 -20.92 33.85 30.31
CA ALA A 270 -21.14 35.18 30.89
C ALA A 270 -21.94 35.11 32.20
N ARG A 271 -22.95 34.24 32.30
CA ARG A 271 -23.68 34.00 33.55
C ARG A 271 -22.82 33.39 34.63
N ALA A 272 -21.98 32.43 34.28
CA ALA A 272 -21.07 31.80 35.25
C ALA A 272 -20.06 32.81 35.83
N LEU A 273 -19.53 33.70 35.01
CA LEU A 273 -18.57 34.74 35.42
C LEU A 273 -19.20 35.89 36.24
N LEU A 274 -20.51 36.05 36.20
CA LEU A 274 -21.22 37.03 37.01
C LEU A 274 -21.66 36.51 38.40
N HIS A 275 -21.46 35.22 38.66
CA HIS A 275 -21.78 34.54 39.92
C HIS A 275 -20.54 34.22 40.78
N GLU A 276 -19.36 34.67 40.38
CA GLU A 276 -18.16 34.83 41.22
C GLU A 276 -18.04 36.29 41.69
#